data_ad7e178c4372192663477d1b07c7cc77
#
_entry.id   ad7e178c4372192663477d1b07c7cc77
#
_cell.length_a   1.000
_cell.length_b   1.000
_cell.length_c   1.000
_cell.angle_alpha   90.00
_cell.angle_beta   90.00
_cell.angle_gamma   90.00
#
_symmetry.space_group_name_H-M   'P 1'
#
loop_
_entity.id
_entity.type
_entity.pdbx_description
1 polymer ?
#
loop_
_entity_poly.entity_id
_entity_poly.type
_entity_poly.pdbx_seq_one_letter_code
_entity_poly.pdbx_strand_id
1 'polypeptide(L)'
;MKKEFLTKSATYLMAGLAFTLFTAGMCESDPKDDPKDDPIDTPSNPSNPSTPSTTYKDKWFGLVNEDKKSVNVDGNTLTYGNHTYTVKGEIDYNATEHKTPTAWVEFTNIPSGYTEFKAVYEGLLGKSVQGTAAMIPMAEEIYARDFTTGEKCFKLLCNSDATVSGILRILKTKIVLSKYSDENDQYIQRYLPAALLQGATYTNAYAPDEPYTVAMCSHVTPPQEVSLTADGTVYYIYILTSGGWDTFQRGMEVFQNYDGGLYKVWNCPNAYVQCRNIRGTWAGLK
;
A
#
# COMPACT_ATOMS: atom_id res chain seq x y z
N MET A 1 -38.73 32.40 23.59
CA MET A 1 -38.18 31.35 22.72
C MET A 1 -36.72 31.65 22.37
N LYS A 2 -35.79 31.41 23.30
CA LYS A 2 -34.36 31.55 23.06
C LYS A 2 -33.62 30.91 24.26
N LYS A 3 -33.63 29.57 24.41
CA LYS A 3 -32.82 28.87 25.45
C LYS A 3 -32.63 27.37 25.20
N GLU A 4 -32.69 26.85 23.99
CA GLU A 4 -32.53 25.42 23.74
C GLU A 4 -31.43 25.06 22.72
N PHE A 5 -30.54 25.98 22.37
CA PHE A 5 -29.53 25.71 21.32
C PHE A 5 -28.09 25.54 21.84
N LEU A 6 -27.85 25.44 23.16
CA LEU A 6 -26.50 25.45 23.72
C LEU A 6 -26.08 24.17 24.44
N THR A 7 -26.86 23.09 24.37
CA THR A 7 -26.52 21.85 25.13
C THR A 7 -26.20 20.65 24.25
N LYS A 8 -26.13 20.77 22.92
CA LYS A 8 -25.78 19.63 22.04
C LYS A 8 -24.36 19.64 21.47
N SER A 9 -23.57 20.68 21.71
CA SER A 9 -22.19 20.77 21.17
C SER A 9 -21.08 20.25 22.11
N ALA A 10 -21.40 19.85 23.33
CA ALA A 10 -20.39 19.46 24.31
C ALA A 10 -20.13 17.93 24.39
N THR A 11 -20.92 17.11 23.74
CA THR A 11 -20.84 15.65 23.87
C THR A 11 -19.97 14.95 22.80
N TYR A 12 -19.60 15.65 21.73
CA TYR A 12 -18.81 15.08 20.66
C TYR A 12 -17.29 15.29 20.75
N LEU A 13 -16.81 16.00 21.78
CA LEU A 13 -15.37 16.28 21.93
C LEU A 13 -14.60 15.23 22.75
N MET A 14 -15.27 14.22 23.30
CA MET A 14 -14.62 13.18 24.14
C MET A 14 -14.45 11.82 23.46
N ALA A 15 -14.95 11.61 22.24
CA ALA A 15 -14.79 10.35 21.55
C ALA A 15 -13.52 10.26 20.69
N GLY A 16 -12.80 11.36 20.49
CA GLY A 16 -11.61 11.44 19.63
C GLY A 16 -10.27 11.14 20.30
N LEU A 17 -10.23 10.93 21.63
CA LEU A 17 -8.95 10.83 22.38
C LEU A 17 -8.63 9.43 22.92
N ALA A 18 -9.42 8.41 22.62
CA ALA A 18 -9.24 7.07 23.20
C ALA A 18 -8.51 6.06 22.29
N PHE A 19 -8.00 6.46 21.12
CA PHE A 19 -7.46 5.50 20.14
C PHE A 19 -5.93 5.55 19.95
N THR A 20 -5.18 6.23 20.82
CA THR A 20 -3.71 6.35 20.66
C THR A 20 -2.89 5.62 21.73
N LEU A 21 -3.46 4.65 22.46
CA LEU A 21 -2.72 3.94 23.53
C LEU A 21 -2.93 2.41 23.45
N PHE A 22 -2.71 1.80 22.28
CA PHE A 22 -2.58 0.34 22.19
C PHE A 22 -1.44 -0.07 21.24
N THR A 23 -0.21 0.27 21.62
CA THR A 23 0.98 -0.38 21.08
C THR A 23 2.08 -0.45 22.13
N ALA A 24 1.90 -1.28 23.13
CA ALA A 24 3.00 -1.83 23.91
C ALA A 24 2.49 -3.07 24.66
N GLY A 25 2.22 -4.15 23.93
CA GLY A 25 2.12 -5.50 24.50
C GLY A 25 3.48 -6.15 24.38
N MET A 26 4.28 -6.11 25.42
CA MET A 26 5.46 -6.95 25.59
C MET A 26 5.00 -8.41 25.62
N CYS A 27 5.43 -9.21 24.66
CA CYS A 27 5.46 -10.65 24.80
C CYS A 27 6.73 -11.02 25.56
N GLU A 28 6.57 -11.42 26.81
CA GLU A 28 7.56 -12.18 27.55
C GLU A 28 7.79 -13.51 26.85
N SER A 29 9.00 -13.77 26.41
CA SER A 29 9.44 -15.03 25.86
C SER A 29 9.92 -15.94 26.98
N ASP A 30 9.26 -17.07 27.19
CA ASP A 30 9.77 -18.17 27.98
C ASP A 30 11.00 -18.81 27.31
N PRO A 31 12.10 -19.04 28.05
CA PRO A 31 13.25 -19.75 27.51
C PRO A 31 13.14 -21.22 27.84
N LYS A 32 13.13 -22.09 26.85
CA LYS A 32 13.71 -23.45 26.83
C LYS A 32 13.05 -24.30 25.76
N ASP A 33 13.85 -24.56 24.72
CA ASP A 33 14.19 -25.90 24.27
C ASP A 33 15.15 -25.78 23.07
N ASP A 34 16.40 -26.17 23.34
CA ASP A 34 17.45 -26.36 22.32
C ASP A 34 17.13 -27.62 21.50
N PRO A 35 17.00 -27.55 20.19
CA PRO A 35 17.06 -28.73 19.34
C PRO A 35 18.52 -28.98 18.92
N LYS A 36 18.94 -30.23 19.14
CA LYS A 36 20.22 -30.81 18.82
C LYS A 36 20.63 -30.59 17.37
N ASP A 37 21.94 -30.32 17.19
CA ASP A 37 22.64 -30.30 15.92
C ASP A 37 22.47 -31.62 15.15
N ASP A 38 21.77 -31.55 14.01
CA ASP A 38 21.92 -32.55 12.93
C ASP A 38 22.87 -31.98 11.87
N PRO A 39 23.74 -32.84 11.28
CA PRO A 39 24.78 -32.38 10.38
C PRO A 39 24.21 -31.87 9.07
N ILE A 40 24.59 -30.62 8.74
CA ILE A 40 24.19 -29.92 7.50
C ILE A 40 24.84 -30.63 6.31
N ASP A 41 24.02 -31.31 5.52
CA ASP A 41 24.37 -31.73 4.17
C ASP A 41 24.61 -30.49 3.30
N THR A 42 25.82 -30.36 2.81
CA THR A 42 26.24 -29.28 1.89
C THR A 42 25.56 -29.50 0.54
N PRO A 43 24.64 -28.61 0.08
CA PRO A 43 24.09 -28.75 -1.25
C PRO A 43 25.15 -28.43 -2.30
N SER A 44 25.36 -29.36 -3.21
CA SER A 44 26.14 -29.20 -4.42
C SER A 44 25.68 -28.02 -5.24
N ASN A 45 26.63 -27.17 -5.60
CA ASN A 45 26.53 -25.98 -6.43
C ASN A 45 25.72 -26.23 -7.72
N PRO A 46 24.54 -25.59 -7.93
CA PRO A 46 23.87 -25.69 -9.21
C PRO A 46 24.51 -24.74 -10.19
N SER A 47 24.91 -25.30 -11.31
CA SER A 47 25.41 -24.64 -12.49
C SER A 47 24.55 -23.44 -12.92
N ASN A 48 25.24 -22.34 -13.11
CA ASN A 48 24.86 -21.03 -13.58
C ASN A 48 23.87 -21.06 -14.78
N PRO A 49 22.63 -20.57 -14.68
CA PRO A 49 21.87 -20.20 -15.85
C PRO A 49 22.13 -18.73 -16.16
N SER A 50 22.87 -18.51 -17.23
CA SER A 50 23.09 -17.21 -17.84
C SER A 50 21.81 -16.71 -18.53
N THR A 51 20.92 -16.10 -17.79
CA THR A 51 19.90 -15.18 -18.33
C THR A 51 19.92 -13.95 -17.42
N PRO A 52 20.06 -12.73 -17.95
CA PRO A 52 19.99 -11.55 -17.09
C PRO A 52 18.58 -11.49 -16.51
N SER A 53 18.43 -11.84 -15.25
CA SER A 53 17.27 -11.55 -14.46
C SER A 53 17.12 -10.02 -14.48
N THR A 54 16.10 -9.53 -15.16
CA THR A 54 15.67 -8.14 -15.04
C THR A 54 15.30 -7.92 -13.59
N THR A 55 16.21 -7.30 -12.86
CA THR A 55 16.00 -7.03 -11.43
C THR A 55 14.92 -5.96 -11.31
N TYR A 56 14.23 -5.94 -10.19
CA TYR A 56 13.33 -4.84 -9.82
C TYR A 56 13.94 -3.47 -10.15
N LYS A 57 15.23 -3.28 -9.86
CA LYS A 57 16.00 -2.08 -10.15
C LYS A 57 15.90 -1.62 -11.60
N ASP A 58 15.93 -2.52 -12.56
CA ASP A 58 15.91 -2.17 -13.98
C ASP A 58 14.52 -1.73 -14.48
N LYS A 59 13.46 -2.18 -13.81
CA LYS A 59 12.07 -1.88 -14.21
C LYS A 59 11.48 -0.66 -13.50
N TRP A 60 11.90 -0.40 -12.26
CA TRP A 60 11.24 0.54 -11.37
C TRP A 60 11.99 1.87 -11.17
N PHE A 61 13.20 2.03 -11.69
CA PHE A 61 14.00 3.25 -11.59
C PHE A 61 13.83 4.22 -12.78
N GLY A 62 12.64 4.28 -13.37
CA GLY A 62 12.35 5.23 -14.44
C GLY A 62 12.32 6.68 -13.96
N LEU A 63 12.59 7.62 -14.88
CA LEU A 63 12.33 9.03 -14.63
C LEU A 63 10.82 9.29 -14.70
N VAL A 64 10.39 10.36 -14.00
CA VAL A 64 9.02 10.84 -14.12
C VAL A 64 8.83 11.43 -15.53
N ASN A 65 7.70 11.08 -16.18
CA ASN A 65 7.29 11.59 -17.47
C ASN A 65 5.85 12.12 -17.36
N GLU A 66 5.65 13.36 -17.75
CA GLU A 66 4.37 14.07 -17.70
C GLU A 66 3.67 14.17 -19.08
N ASP A 67 4.09 13.37 -20.06
CA ASP A 67 3.49 13.35 -21.40
C ASP A 67 2.01 12.94 -21.33
N LYS A 68 1.17 13.74 -21.96
CA LYS A 68 -0.24 13.42 -22.13
C LYS A 68 -0.40 12.39 -23.24
N LYS A 69 -1.10 11.30 -22.92
CA LYS A 69 -1.46 10.25 -23.88
C LYS A 69 -2.98 10.13 -24.00
N SER A 70 -3.43 9.38 -24.97
CA SER A 70 -4.85 9.05 -25.12
C SER A 70 -5.33 8.22 -23.93
N VAL A 71 -6.53 8.53 -23.46
CA VAL A 71 -7.23 7.79 -22.40
C VAL A 71 -8.45 7.13 -23.02
N ASN A 72 -8.60 5.85 -22.79
CA ASN A 72 -9.82 5.12 -23.16
C ASN A 72 -10.26 4.30 -21.95
N VAL A 73 -11.58 4.28 -21.68
CA VAL A 73 -12.19 3.49 -20.62
C VAL A 73 -13.22 2.57 -21.25
N ASP A 74 -13.05 1.28 -21.06
CA ASP A 74 -13.98 0.24 -21.52
C ASP A 74 -14.30 -0.69 -20.33
N GLY A 75 -15.51 -0.55 -19.81
CA GLY A 75 -15.94 -1.26 -18.61
C GLY A 75 -15.01 -1.02 -17.42
N ASN A 76 -14.39 -2.09 -16.95
CA ASN A 76 -13.48 -2.08 -15.80
C ASN A 76 -12.01 -1.91 -16.18
N THR A 77 -11.72 -1.53 -17.41
CA THR A 77 -10.35 -1.32 -17.92
C THR A 77 -10.17 0.11 -18.41
N LEU A 78 -9.07 0.74 -17.98
CA LEU A 78 -8.60 2.01 -18.51
C LEU A 78 -7.27 1.78 -19.23
N THR A 79 -7.15 2.37 -20.41
CA THR A 79 -5.90 2.41 -21.18
C THR A 79 -5.39 3.85 -21.23
N TYR A 80 -4.11 4.06 -20.91
CA TYR A 80 -3.40 5.32 -21.05
C TYR A 80 -2.19 5.11 -21.97
N GLY A 81 -2.30 5.51 -23.22
CA GLY A 81 -1.33 5.12 -24.25
C GLY A 81 -1.27 3.60 -24.42
N ASN A 82 -0.18 2.98 -24.01
CA ASN A 82 0.01 1.53 -24.02
C ASN A 82 -0.04 0.89 -22.60
N HIS A 83 -0.32 1.68 -21.56
CA HIS A 83 -0.48 1.18 -20.20
C HIS A 83 -1.95 0.82 -19.95
N THR A 84 -2.20 -0.30 -19.30
CA THR A 84 -3.55 -0.75 -18.95
C THR A 84 -3.71 -0.90 -17.45
N TYR A 85 -4.91 -0.58 -16.95
CA TYR A 85 -5.32 -0.67 -15.56
C TYR A 85 -6.69 -1.32 -15.52
N THR A 86 -6.83 -2.43 -14.84
CA THR A 86 -8.08 -3.22 -14.80
C THR A 86 -8.50 -3.49 -13.36
N VAL A 87 -9.74 -3.14 -13.02
CA VAL A 87 -10.37 -3.47 -11.73
C VAL A 87 -11.09 -4.80 -11.88
N LYS A 88 -10.84 -5.74 -10.96
CA LYS A 88 -11.45 -7.08 -10.95
C LYS A 88 -12.02 -7.41 -9.58
N GLY A 89 -13.15 -8.09 -9.57
CA GLY A 89 -13.83 -8.49 -8.35
C GLY A 89 -14.34 -7.30 -7.52
N GLU A 90 -14.81 -7.59 -6.33
CA GLU A 90 -15.34 -6.62 -5.36
C GLU A 90 -14.91 -7.02 -3.95
N ILE A 91 -14.78 -6.04 -3.06
CA ILE A 91 -14.49 -6.32 -1.65
C ILE A 91 -15.73 -6.98 -1.03
N ASP A 92 -15.59 -8.22 -0.57
CA ASP A 92 -16.65 -8.91 0.15
C ASP A 92 -16.57 -8.60 1.64
N TYR A 93 -17.40 -7.65 2.09
CA TYR A 93 -17.46 -7.25 3.50
C TYR A 93 -18.17 -8.27 4.39
N ASN A 94 -18.77 -9.32 3.82
CA ASN A 94 -19.40 -10.42 4.57
C ASN A 94 -18.49 -11.64 4.69
N ALA A 95 -17.28 -11.58 4.14
CA ALA A 95 -16.32 -12.67 4.24
C ALA A 95 -15.98 -12.97 5.71
N THR A 96 -15.92 -14.24 6.05
CA THR A 96 -15.51 -14.71 7.39
C THR A 96 -14.00 -14.90 7.50
N GLU A 97 -13.32 -14.97 6.36
CA GLU A 97 -11.87 -15.07 6.26
C GLU A 97 -11.30 -13.87 5.50
N HIS A 98 -10.30 -13.22 6.10
CA HIS A 98 -9.68 -11.99 5.57
C HIS A 98 -8.24 -12.25 5.06
N LYS A 99 -8.03 -13.42 4.47
CA LYS A 99 -6.74 -13.87 3.93
C LYS A 99 -6.79 -14.20 2.45
N THR A 100 -8.01 -14.40 1.93
CA THR A 100 -8.24 -14.71 0.52
C THR A 100 -8.69 -13.44 -0.19
N PRO A 101 -8.05 -13.06 -1.30
CA PRO A 101 -8.46 -11.87 -2.03
C PRO A 101 -9.83 -12.07 -2.68
N THR A 102 -10.64 -11.01 -2.66
CA THR A 102 -11.94 -10.95 -3.36
C THR A 102 -11.96 -9.85 -4.41
N ALA A 103 -10.98 -8.93 -4.36
CA ALA A 103 -10.83 -7.84 -5.30
C ALA A 103 -9.36 -7.68 -5.71
N TRP A 104 -9.15 -7.23 -6.95
CA TRP A 104 -7.82 -7.01 -7.53
C TRP A 104 -7.80 -5.77 -8.41
N VAL A 105 -6.63 -5.16 -8.49
CA VAL A 105 -6.29 -4.22 -9.56
C VAL A 105 -5.05 -4.73 -10.26
N GLU A 106 -5.17 -4.98 -11.56
CA GLU A 106 -4.05 -5.36 -12.42
C GLU A 106 -3.62 -4.19 -13.30
N PHE A 107 -2.33 -4.06 -13.51
CA PHE A 107 -1.79 -3.02 -14.38
C PHE A 107 -0.47 -3.45 -15.01
N THR A 108 -0.21 -2.96 -16.23
CA THR A 108 1.01 -3.29 -16.97
C THR A 108 2.20 -2.43 -16.56
N ASN A 109 1.95 -1.22 -16.08
CA ASN A 109 2.99 -0.25 -15.72
C ASN A 109 2.54 0.62 -14.55
N ILE A 110 3.49 1.06 -13.72
CA ILE A 110 3.25 2.16 -12.80
C ILE A 110 3.04 3.44 -13.61
N PRO A 111 2.10 4.32 -13.21
CA PRO A 111 1.93 5.62 -13.84
C PRO A 111 3.27 6.36 -13.95
N SER A 112 3.57 6.90 -15.12
CA SER A 112 4.86 7.52 -15.41
C SER A 112 5.08 8.84 -14.66
N GLY A 113 4.00 9.51 -14.24
CA GLY A 113 4.03 10.76 -13.50
C GLY A 113 2.63 11.17 -13.02
N TYR A 114 2.50 12.40 -12.54
CA TYR A 114 1.24 12.92 -12.02
C TYR A 114 0.13 13.01 -13.07
N THR A 115 0.46 13.34 -14.31
CA THR A 115 -0.52 13.45 -15.40
C THR A 115 -1.23 12.13 -15.65
N GLU A 116 -0.48 11.04 -15.77
CA GLU A 116 -1.05 9.69 -15.93
C GLU A 116 -1.75 9.24 -14.64
N PHE A 117 -1.12 9.41 -13.47
CA PHE A 117 -1.70 9.07 -12.18
C PHE A 117 -3.07 9.69 -11.98
N LYS A 118 -3.21 11.00 -12.29
CA LYS A 118 -4.48 11.72 -12.24
C LYS A 118 -5.51 11.15 -13.21
N ALA A 119 -5.11 10.91 -14.46
CA ALA A 119 -6.01 10.36 -15.48
C ALA A 119 -6.54 8.97 -15.10
N VAL A 120 -5.69 8.10 -14.56
CA VAL A 120 -6.06 6.76 -14.10
C VAL A 120 -6.96 6.82 -12.88
N TYR A 121 -6.65 7.69 -11.92
CA TYR A 121 -7.47 7.89 -10.73
C TYR A 121 -8.87 8.42 -11.07
N GLU A 122 -8.97 9.53 -11.80
CA GLU A 122 -10.25 10.15 -12.15
C GLU A 122 -11.05 9.31 -13.15
N GLY A 123 -10.36 8.64 -14.07
CA GLY A 123 -10.98 7.84 -15.14
C GLY A 123 -11.57 6.53 -14.65
N LEU A 124 -10.90 5.83 -13.73
CA LEU A 124 -11.29 4.49 -13.29
C LEU A 124 -11.03 4.23 -11.80
N LEU A 125 -9.77 4.26 -11.35
CA LEU A 125 -9.41 3.65 -10.06
C LEU A 125 -10.02 4.37 -8.87
N GLY A 126 -10.17 5.69 -8.92
CA GLY A 126 -10.82 6.46 -7.85
C GLY A 126 -12.34 6.22 -7.73
N LYS A 127 -12.95 5.42 -8.60
CA LYS A 127 -14.38 5.11 -8.59
C LYS A 127 -14.74 3.88 -7.75
N SER A 128 -13.76 3.22 -7.14
CA SER A 128 -13.97 2.06 -6.28
C SER A 128 -13.00 2.04 -5.10
N VAL A 129 -13.35 1.32 -4.04
CA VAL A 129 -12.51 1.13 -2.85
C VAL A 129 -11.19 0.47 -3.24
N GLN A 130 -11.26 -0.66 -3.95
CA GLN A 130 -10.07 -1.41 -4.37
C GLN A 130 -9.21 -0.62 -5.36
N GLY A 131 -9.81 0.13 -6.27
CA GLY A 131 -9.08 0.97 -7.20
C GLY A 131 -8.28 2.05 -6.48
N THR A 132 -8.92 2.77 -5.53
CA THR A 132 -8.27 3.79 -4.72
C THR A 132 -7.13 3.22 -3.88
N ALA A 133 -7.32 2.07 -3.27
CA ALA A 133 -6.28 1.41 -2.47
C ALA A 133 -5.06 1.02 -3.31
N ALA A 134 -5.28 0.52 -4.53
CA ALA A 134 -4.21 0.15 -5.44
C ALA A 134 -3.36 1.35 -5.91
N MET A 135 -3.87 2.58 -5.78
CA MET A 135 -3.11 3.79 -6.10
C MET A 135 -1.99 4.09 -5.08
N ILE A 136 -2.00 3.48 -3.89
CA ILE A 136 -0.97 3.72 -2.86
C ILE A 136 0.42 3.28 -3.34
N PRO A 137 0.68 2.02 -3.72
CA PRO A 137 2.00 1.64 -4.24
C PRO A 137 2.41 2.42 -5.48
N MET A 138 1.44 2.87 -6.31
CA MET A 138 1.73 3.73 -7.45
C MET A 138 2.20 5.13 -7.02
N ALA A 139 1.55 5.74 -6.03
CA ALA A 139 1.95 7.04 -5.48
C ALA A 139 3.32 6.96 -4.77
N GLU A 140 3.56 5.88 -4.03
CA GLU A 140 4.85 5.62 -3.37
C GLU A 140 5.99 5.46 -4.38
N GLU A 141 5.75 4.75 -5.48
CA GLU A 141 6.75 4.60 -6.54
C GLU A 141 7.05 5.92 -7.25
N ILE A 142 6.02 6.72 -7.58
CA ILE A 142 6.22 8.05 -8.16
C ILE A 142 6.98 8.94 -7.17
N TYR A 143 6.65 8.88 -5.87
CA TYR A 143 7.37 9.60 -4.82
C TYR A 143 8.85 9.19 -4.74
N ALA A 144 9.12 7.89 -4.91
CA ALA A 144 10.49 7.37 -4.94
C ALA A 144 11.28 7.81 -6.17
N ARG A 145 10.62 8.16 -7.27
CA ARG A 145 11.26 8.71 -8.49
C ARG A 145 11.46 10.21 -8.40
N ASP A 146 10.46 10.93 -7.89
CA ASP A 146 10.47 12.38 -7.70
C ASP A 146 9.55 12.77 -6.53
N PHE A 147 10.13 13.34 -5.48
CA PHE A 147 9.38 13.70 -4.26
C PHE A 147 8.27 14.70 -4.53
N THR A 148 8.53 15.69 -5.39
CA THR A 148 7.55 16.76 -5.68
C THR A 148 6.34 16.21 -6.43
N THR A 149 6.57 15.36 -7.40
CA THR A 149 5.51 14.71 -8.18
C THR A 149 4.73 13.73 -7.33
N GLY A 150 5.41 12.91 -6.52
CA GLY A 150 4.75 11.98 -5.60
C GLY A 150 3.92 12.67 -4.53
N GLU A 151 4.38 13.81 -3.99
CA GLU A 151 3.57 14.63 -3.07
C GLU A 151 2.27 15.11 -3.73
N LYS A 152 2.30 15.51 -5.00
CA LYS A 152 1.08 15.85 -5.76
C LYS A 152 0.13 14.66 -5.90
N CYS A 153 0.67 13.45 -6.12
CA CYS A 153 -0.13 12.23 -6.17
C CYS A 153 -0.83 11.94 -4.84
N PHE A 154 -0.12 12.04 -3.71
CA PHE A 154 -0.73 11.87 -2.39
C PHE A 154 -1.77 12.95 -2.06
N LYS A 155 -1.54 14.21 -2.43
CA LYS A 155 -2.54 15.30 -2.26
C LYS A 155 -3.81 15.06 -3.07
N LEU A 156 -3.70 14.44 -4.24
CA LEU A 156 -4.86 14.04 -5.03
C LEU A 156 -5.61 12.86 -4.39
N LEU A 157 -4.86 11.88 -3.90
CA LEU A 157 -5.38 10.58 -3.46
C LEU A 157 -5.98 10.62 -2.04
N CYS A 158 -5.37 11.38 -1.12
CA CYS A 158 -5.78 11.40 0.29
C CYS A 158 -6.92 12.40 0.54
N ASN A 159 -7.68 12.15 1.61
CA ASN A 159 -8.81 12.99 1.96
C ASN A 159 -8.42 14.25 2.74
N SER A 160 -7.22 14.33 3.31
CA SER A 160 -6.76 15.47 4.10
C SER A 160 -5.26 15.72 4.01
N ASP A 161 -4.85 16.98 4.21
CA ASP A 161 -3.44 17.36 4.29
C ASP A 161 -2.73 16.71 5.51
N ALA A 162 -3.46 16.42 6.57
CA ALA A 162 -2.93 15.73 7.74
C ALA A 162 -2.53 14.30 7.40
N THR A 163 -3.36 13.58 6.63
CA THR A 163 -3.05 12.24 6.11
C THR A 163 -1.82 12.28 5.21
N VAL A 164 -1.78 13.22 4.26
CA VAL A 164 -0.61 13.42 3.37
C VAL A 164 0.66 13.64 4.18
N SER A 165 0.63 14.57 5.12
CA SER A 165 1.79 14.92 5.95
C SER A 165 2.27 13.74 6.80
N GLY A 166 1.34 12.93 7.32
CA GLY A 166 1.64 11.71 8.07
C GLY A 166 2.39 10.68 7.23
N ILE A 167 1.90 10.41 6.02
CA ILE A 167 2.52 9.47 5.08
C ILE A 167 3.91 9.97 4.68
N LEU A 168 4.02 11.20 4.19
CA LEU A 168 5.26 11.75 3.66
C LEU A 168 6.37 11.85 4.72
N ARG A 169 6.01 12.14 5.98
CA ARG A 169 6.97 12.17 7.08
C ARG A 169 7.69 10.83 7.25
N ILE A 170 7.00 9.72 7.05
CA ILE A 170 7.58 8.38 7.18
C ILE A 170 8.29 7.97 5.90
N LEU A 171 7.66 8.15 4.74
CA LEU A 171 8.26 7.78 3.45
C LEU A 171 9.59 8.48 3.20
N LYS A 172 9.71 9.75 3.59
CA LYS A 172 10.95 10.52 3.47
C LYS A 172 12.14 9.87 4.20
N THR A 173 11.89 9.13 5.27
CA THR A 173 12.93 8.41 6.01
C THR A 173 13.22 7.01 5.44
N LYS A 174 12.31 6.46 4.65
CA LYS A 174 12.42 5.10 4.09
C LYS A 174 12.87 5.08 2.63
N ILE A 175 12.48 6.08 1.85
CA ILE A 175 12.75 6.14 0.43
C ILE A 175 13.71 7.29 0.16
N VAL A 176 14.88 6.97 -0.39
CA VAL A 176 15.89 7.94 -0.84
C VAL A 176 16.04 7.81 -2.35
N LEU A 177 15.82 8.91 -3.08
CA LEU A 177 15.76 8.93 -4.55
C LEU A 177 16.98 8.30 -5.25
N SER A 178 18.17 8.59 -4.75
CA SER A 178 19.43 8.16 -5.39
C SER A 178 19.95 6.81 -4.88
N LYS A 179 19.27 6.21 -3.91
CA LYS A 179 19.74 4.98 -3.27
C LYS A 179 18.73 3.87 -3.40
N TYR A 180 19.23 2.71 -3.71
CA TYR A 180 18.55 1.44 -3.51
C TYR A 180 18.95 0.92 -2.13
N SER A 181 18.03 0.31 -1.39
CA SER A 181 18.37 -0.32 -0.12
C SER A 181 19.29 -1.50 -0.37
N ASP A 182 20.54 -1.28 -0.09
CA ASP A 182 21.58 -2.28 -0.17
C ASP A 182 21.89 -2.85 1.22
N GLU A 183 22.94 -3.62 1.23
CA GLU A 183 23.43 -4.35 2.39
C GLU A 183 23.85 -3.45 3.55
N ASN A 184 24.21 -2.21 3.28
CA ASN A 184 24.83 -1.30 4.23
C ASN A 184 23.81 -0.31 4.81
N ASP A 185 22.65 -0.14 4.17
CA ASP A 185 21.64 0.80 4.63
C ASP A 185 20.27 0.13 4.83
N GLN A 186 20.14 -0.56 5.95
CA GLN A 186 18.94 -1.30 6.33
C GLN A 186 17.70 -0.43 6.53
N TYR A 187 17.84 0.89 6.57
CA TYR A 187 16.71 1.81 6.76
C TYR A 187 16.15 2.33 5.44
N ILE A 188 16.91 2.23 4.36
CA ILE A 188 16.49 2.72 3.04
C ILE A 188 15.83 1.59 2.27
N GLN A 189 14.55 1.77 1.96
CA GLN A 189 13.71 0.74 1.35
C GLN A 189 13.08 1.23 0.06
N ARG A 190 13.90 1.41 -0.99
CA ARG A 190 13.45 1.85 -2.31
C ARG A 190 12.41 0.89 -2.94
N TYR A 191 12.46 -0.36 -2.57
CA TYR A 191 11.56 -1.41 -3.03
C TYR A 191 10.22 -1.50 -2.26
N LEU A 192 9.99 -0.63 -1.27
CA LEU A 192 8.77 -0.65 -0.45
C LEU A 192 7.48 -0.63 -1.30
N PRO A 193 7.35 0.20 -2.36
CA PRO A 193 6.16 0.19 -3.21
C PRO A 193 5.90 -1.17 -3.87
N ALA A 194 6.96 -1.82 -4.37
CA ALA A 194 6.83 -3.13 -4.99
C ALA A 194 6.43 -4.24 -4.01
N ALA A 195 6.84 -4.12 -2.75
CA ALA A 195 6.50 -5.09 -1.72
C ALA A 195 4.99 -5.21 -1.44
N LEU A 196 4.18 -4.24 -1.90
CA LEU A 196 2.71 -4.29 -1.84
C LEU A 196 2.08 -5.07 -3.00
N LEU A 197 2.88 -5.49 -3.99
CA LEU A 197 2.40 -6.19 -5.17
C LEU A 197 2.51 -7.72 -5.02
N GLN A 198 1.65 -8.44 -5.74
CA GLN A 198 1.70 -9.90 -5.75
C GLN A 198 3.00 -10.41 -6.37
N GLY A 199 3.48 -11.54 -5.86
CA GLY A 199 4.76 -12.14 -6.25
C GLY A 199 6.01 -11.48 -5.67
N ALA A 200 5.93 -10.23 -5.22
CA ALA A 200 7.08 -9.52 -4.65
C ALA A 200 7.41 -10.00 -3.24
N THR A 201 8.60 -10.55 -3.07
CA THR A 201 9.12 -11.06 -1.80
C THR A 201 10.56 -10.60 -1.58
N TYR A 202 11.03 -10.62 -0.33
CA TYR A 202 12.43 -10.31 -0.06
C TYR A 202 13.40 -11.32 -0.69
N THR A 203 12.97 -12.57 -0.93
CA THR A 203 13.80 -13.61 -1.54
C THR A 203 14.02 -13.44 -3.04
N ASN A 204 13.12 -12.71 -3.73
CA ASN A 204 13.27 -12.36 -5.14
C ASN A 204 13.60 -10.87 -5.35
N ALA A 205 14.16 -10.21 -4.31
CA ALA A 205 14.47 -8.78 -4.31
C ALA A 205 13.27 -7.89 -4.68
N TYR A 206 12.08 -8.29 -4.23
CA TYR A 206 10.81 -7.63 -4.49
C TYR A 206 10.47 -7.43 -5.97
N ALA A 207 10.84 -8.40 -6.81
CA ALA A 207 10.38 -8.46 -8.19
C ALA A 207 8.93 -8.97 -8.24
N PRO A 208 7.92 -8.14 -8.56
CA PRO A 208 6.53 -8.59 -8.62
C PRO A 208 6.25 -9.42 -9.87
N ASP A 209 5.17 -10.19 -9.82
CA ASP A 209 4.63 -10.89 -10.99
C ASP A 209 4.08 -9.89 -12.03
N GLU A 210 4.04 -10.27 -13.29
CA GLU A 210 3.43 -9.50 -14.37
C GLU A 210 2.19 -10.22 -14.95
N PRO A 211 1.08 -9.51 -15.20
CA PRO A 211 0.88 -8.07 -14.93
C PRO A 211 0.93 -7.77 -13.43
N TYR A 212 1.37 -6.56 -13.07
CA TYR A 212 1.41 -6.12 -11.67
C TYR A 212 0.03 -6.18 -11.06
N THR A 213 -0.05 -6.72 -9.85
CA THR A 213 -1.35 -6.96 -9.21
C THR A 213 -1.32 -6.51 -7.75
N VAL A 214 -2.31 -5.69 -7.37
CA VAL A 214 -2.67 -5.45 -5.97
C VAL A 214 -3.88 -6.29 -5.65
N ALA A 215 -3.75 -7.22 -4.71
CA ALA A 215 -4.82 -8.10 -4.25
C ALA A 215 -5.38 -7.61 -2.91
N MET A 216 -6.67 -7.67 -2.72
CA MET A 216 -7.35 -7.07 -1.57
C MET A 216 -8.50 -7.93 -1.06
N CYS A 217 -8.78 -7.78 0.23
CA CYS A 217 -9.96 -8.31 0.88
C CYS A 217 -10.48 -7.34 1.94
N SER A 218 -11.64 -7.64 2.55
CA SER A 218 -12.14 -6.85 3.69
C SER A 218 -11.20 -6.95 4.90
N HIS A 219 -11.23 -5.94 5.75
CA HIS A 219 -10.55 -5.94 7.04
C HIS A 219 -11.33 -6.78 8.05
N VAL A 220 -10.64 -7.32 9.03
CA VAL A 220 -11.25 -8.16 10.07
C VAL A 220 -12.10 -7.36 11.03
N THR A 221 -13.15 -7.93 11.45
CA THR A 221 -14.00 -7.67 12.60
C THR A 221 -15.31 -6.98 12.24
N PRO A 222 -16.33 -7.76 11.93
CA PRO A 222 -17.70 -7.27 12.00
C PRO A 222 -17.99 -6.69 13.39
N PRO A 223 -18.61 -5.52 13.52
CA PRO A 223 -19.27 -4.74 12.46
C PRO A 223 -18.44 -3.56 11.93
N GLN A 224 -17.12 -3.66 11.93
CA GLN A 224 -16.22 -2.52 11.72
C GLN A 224 -15.63 -2.41 10.30
N GLU A 225 -16.05 -3.25 9.36
CA GLU A 225 -15.58 -3.17 7.97
C GLU A 225 -15.98 -1.87 7.29
N VAL A 226 -17.07 -1.27 7.75
CA VAL A 226 -17.57 0.03 7.29
C VAL A 226 -17.91 0.88 8.50
N SER A 227 -17.42 2.12 8.53
CA SER A 227 -17.72 3.09 9.59
C SER A 227 -18.35 4.33 8.97
N LEU A 228 -19.39 4.83 9.60
CA LEU A 228 -20.06 6.08 9.21
C LEU A 228 -19.41 7.25 9.94
N THR A 229 -19.04 8.29 9.18
CA THR A 229 -18.60 9.59 9.72
C THR A 229 -19.70 10.64 9.52
N ALA A 230 -19.45 11.87 9.97
CA ALA A 230 -20.39 12.97 9.73
C ALA A 230 -20.58 13.28 8.23
N ASP A 231 -19.52 13.07 7.42
CA ASP A 231 -19.44 13.53 6.04
C ASP A 231 -19.44 12.38 5.02
N GLY A 232 -19.28 11.13 5.46
CA GLY A 232 -19.18 10.01 4.53
C GLY A 232 -18.98 8.65 5.20
N THR A 233 -18.58 7.68 4.40
CA THR A 233 -18.35 6.29 4.81
C THR A 233 -16.87 5.95 4.69
N VAL A 234 -16.32 5.32 5.72
CA VAL A 234 -14.96 4.76 5.72
C VAL A 234 -15.06 3.23 5.55
N TYR A 235 -14.33 2.71 4.60
CA TYR A 235 -14.22 1.28 4.28
C TYR A 235 -12.88 0.76 4.75
N TYR A 236 -12.91 -0.32 5.54
CA TYR A 236 -11.70 -0.97 6.07
C TYR A 236 -11.35 -2.17 5.20
N ILE A 237 -10.13 -2.17 4.65
CA ILE A 237 -9.65 -3.23 3.77
C ILE A 237 -8.21 -3.61 4.10
N TYR A 238 -7.81 -4.79 3.61
CA TYR A 238 -6.42 -5.20 3.55
C TYR A 238 -5.92 -5.24 2.11
N ILE A 239 -4.73 -4.70 1.87
CA ILE A 239 -3.87 -5.13 0.77
C ILE A 239 -3.20 -6.41 1.23
N LEU A 240 -3.31 -7.46 0.44
CA LEU A 240 -2.65 -8.75 0.65
C LEU A 240 -1.33 -8.75 -0.09
N THR A 241 -0.25 -9.11 0.60
CA THR A 241 1.12 -9.12 0.05
C THR A 241 1.66 -10.54 -0.02
N SER A 242 2.68 -10.77 -0.83
CA SER A 242 3.30 -12.09 -0.99
C SER A 242 4.40 -12.39 0.02
N GLY A 243 4.90 -11.35 0.71
CA GLY A 243 5.91 -11.50 1.74
C GLY A 243 6.61 -10.19 2.09
N GLY A 244 7.62 -10.27 2.97
CA GLY A 244 8.38 -9.09 3.38
C GLY A 244 7.93 -8.46 4.69
N TRP A 245 6.77 -8.84 5.23
CA TRP A 245 6.30 -8.46 6.57
C TRP A 245 6.02 -9.69 7.43
N ASP A 246 5.80 -9.46 8.70
CA ASP A 246 5.37 -10.47 9.67
C ASP A 246 3.97 -11.02 9.38
N THR A 247 3.10 -10.18 8.80
CA THR A 247 1.77 -10.57 8.29
C THR A 247 1.65 -10.20 6.82
N PHE A 248 0.81 -10.93 6.08
CA PHE A 248 0.54 -10.63 4.66
C PHE A 248 -0.47 -9.48 4.47
N GLN A 249 -1.12 -9.03 5.54
CA GLN A 249 -2.21 -8.06 5.49
C GLN A 249 -1.70 -6.67 5.82
N ARG A 250 -1.95 -5.70 4.92
CA ARG A 250 -1.64 -4.28 5.14
C ARG A 250 -2.94 -3.48 5.20
N GLY A 251 -3.30 -3.06 6.41
CA GLY A 251 -4.56 -2.35 6.67
C GLY A 251 -4.61 -0.98 6.00
N MET A 252 -5.75 -0.70 5.41
CA MET A 252 -6.07 0.58 4.78
C MET A 252 -7.50 1.00 5.08
N GLU A 253 -7.72 2.30 5.07
CA GLU A 253 -9.01 2.95 5.23
C GLU A 253 -9.27 3.83 4.01
N VAL A 254 -10.36 3.57 3.31
CA VAL A 254 -10.79 4.31 2.13
C VAL A 254 -12.10 5.00 2.43
N PHE A 255 -12.23 6.27 2.07
CA PHE A 255 -13.34 7.14 2.40
C PHE A 255 -14.12 7.53 1.14
N GLN A 256 -15.44 7.66 1.27
CA GLN A 256 -16.32 8.25 0.27
C GLN A 256 -17.31 9.21 0.94
N ASN A 257 -17.41 10.42 0.40
CA ASN A 257 -18.43 11.39 0.83
C ASN A 257 -19.84 10.87 0.58
N TYR A 258 -20.82 11.27 1.39
CA TYR A 258 -22.24 10.95 1.16
C TYR A 258 -22.77 11.55 -0.15
N ASP A 259 -22.21 12.66 -0.61
CA ASP A 259 -22.57 13.28 -1.90
C ASP A 259 -22.02 12.49 -3.10
N GLY A 260 -21.31 11.39 -2.85
CA GLY A 260 -20.64 10.60 -3.87
C GLY A 260 -19.28 11.19 -4.26
N GLY A 261 -18.87 10.94 -5.51
CA GLY A 261 -17.56 11.35 -6.01
C GLY A 261 -16.52 10.25 -5.93
N LEU A 262 -15.26 10.65 -6.06
CA LEU A 262 -14.15 9.70 -6.04
C LEU A 262 -13.82 9.30 -4.59
N TYR A 263 -13.49 8.03 -4.43
CA TYR A 263 -12.96 7.51 -3.17
C TYR A 263 -11.60 8.14 -2.86
N LYS A 264 -11.30 8.33 -1.59
CA LYS A 264 -10.06 8.91 -1.07
C LYS A 264 -9.41 7.97 -0.06
N VAL A 265 -8.11 7.99 0.07
CA VAL A 265 -7.43 7.36 1.19
C VAL A 265 -7.67 8.17 2.45
N TRP A 266 -8.29 7.55 3.45
CA TRP A 266 -8.49 8.12 4.78
C TRP A 266 -7.27 7.91 5.64
N ASN A 267 -6.75 6.66 5.64
CA ASN A 267 -5.57 6.27 6.40
C ASN A 267 -4.95 5.00 5.79
N CYS A 268 -3.63 4.84 5.87
CA CYS A 268 -2.93 3.64 5.41
C CYS A 268 -1.68 3.33 6.25
N PRO A 269 -1.82 3.23 7.59
CA PRO A 269 -0.67 3.22 8.51
C PRO A 269 0.32 2.09 8.26
N ASN A 270 -0.14 0.98 7.70
CA ASN A 270 0.66 -0.21 7.46
C ASN A 270 1.23 -0.31 6.03
N ALA A 271 0.83 0.56 5.11
CA ALA A 271 1.30 0.51 3.72
C ALA A 271 2.74 1.03 3.56
N TYR A 272 3.14 1.99 4.38
CA TYR A 272 4.45 2.65 4.32
C TYR A 272 5.39 2.29 5.48
N VAL A 273 5.06 1.29 6.31
CA VAL A 273 5.99 0.77 7.31
C VAL A 273 7.07 -0.08 6.64
N GLN A 274 8.22 -0.18 7.29
CA GLN A 274 9.33 -0.96 6.75
C GLN A 274 8.97 -2.44 6.57
N CYS A 275 9.44 -3.01 5.46
CA CYS A 275 9.45 -4.43 5.21
C CYS A 275 10.85 -5.03 5.44
N ARG A 276 10.99 -6.33 5.35
CA ARG A 276 12.30 -6.99 5.41
C ARG A 276 13.20 -6.48 4.29
N ASN A 277 14.48 -6.36 4.56
CA ASN A 277 15.43 -6.05 3.49
C ASN A 277 15.60 -7.27 2.55
N ILE A 278 16.26 -7.09 1.42
CA ILE A 278 16.46 -8.15 0.42
C ILE A 278 17.29 -9.34 0.92
N ARG A 279 17.93 -9.25 2.09
CA ARG A 279 18.60 -10.36 2.79
C ARG A 279 17.69 -11.09 3.77
N GLY A 280 16.43 -10.68 3.90
CA GLY A 280 15.46 -11.31 4.79
C GLY A 280 15.51 -10.84 6.24
N THR A 281 16.39 -9.91 6.60
CA THR A 281 16.44 -9.32 7.93
C THR A 281 15.51 -8.12 8.06
N TRP A 282 15.03 -7.85 9.26
CA TRP A 282 14.28 -6.64 9.52
C TRP A 282 15.23 -5.44 9.64
N ALA A 283 14.90 -4.35 8.96
CA ALA A 283 15.63 -3.11 9.13
C ALA A 283 15.51 -2.65 10.59
N GLY A 284 16.66 -2.45 11.26
CA GLY A 284 16.72 -1.97 12.64
C GLY A 284 16.65 -3.02 13.75
N LEU A 285 16.49 -4.31 13.43
CA LEU A 285 16.67 -5.38 14.39
C LEU A 285 18.13 -5.87 14.32
N LYS A 286 18.89 -5.62 15.36
CA LYS A 286 20.18 -6.24 15.62
C LYS A 286 19.98 -7.40 16.57
#